data_64abf1e57a5c3fde9a33bccf83480771
#
_entry.id   64abf1e57a5c3fde9a33bccf83480771
#
_cell.length_a   1.000
_cell.length_b   1.000
_cell.length_c   1.000
_cell.angle_alpha   90.00
_cell.angle_beta   90.00
_cell.angle_gamma   90.00
#
_symmetry.space_group_name_H-M   'P 1'
#
loop_
_entity.id
_entity.type
_entity.pdbx_description
1 polymer ?
#
loop_
_entity_poly.entity_id
_entity_poly.type
_entity_poly.pdbx_seq_one_letter_code
_entity_poly.pdbx_strand_id
1 'polypeptide(L)'
;MARSRDEMTIVEHLVEFRRRFIAVVLCFFLVFCITLFFAGEIYAYLTRGFEKPLLVLGPNDILWIYINLASLMAFTVTLPFTTYQIWQFVKPGLRDNEARAIFAYIPATFVCFVLGLAFGYYFVSPSILEVLLKLGEGLFNTQITAQNYLTFLLHTTVPLAVLFEFPVVVSFLTSIGILTPVFLTRYRRYAYFVLLVLAVILTPADFISDLAMTAPLILLYEVSLTLSKLIYKRKQRKYKDK
;
A
#
# COMPACT_ATOMS: atom_id res chain seq x y z
N MET A 1 12.27 29.08 -34.87
CA MET A 1 11.30 27.96 -34.80
C MET A 1 11.31 27.42 -33.36
N ALA A 2 10.37 27.86 -32.52
CA ALA A 2 10.19 27.37 -31.17
C ALA A 2 9.50 26.02 -31.27
N ARG A 3 10.22 24.96 -30.90
CA ARG A 3 9.68 23.61 -30.75
C ARG A 3 8.66 23.67 -29.62
N SER A 4 7.38 23.50 -29.95
CA SER A 4 6.29 23.47 -28.99
C SER A 4 6.58 22.36 -27.97
N ARG A 5 6.55 22.70 -26.67
CA ARG A 5 6.83 21.80 -25.53
C ARG A 5 5.78 20.68 -25.33
N ASP A 6 4.84 20.52 -26.25
CA ASP A 6 3.57 19.87 -25.92
C ASP A 6 3.29 18.53 -26.61
N GLU A 7 4.23 17.98 -27.39
CA GLU A 7 3.98 16.66 -28.02
C GLU A 7 5.20 15.76 -27.90
N MET A 8 5.39 15.13 -26.72
CA MET A 8 6.18 13.91 -26.67
C MET A 8 5.52 12.87 -27.57
N THR A 9 6.26 12.36 -28.54
CA THR A 9 5.79 11.25 -29.36
C THR A 9 5.55 10.03 -28.47
N ILE A 10 4.57 9.19 -28.81
CA ILE A 10 4.25 7.96 -28.05
C ILE A 10 5.53 7.13 -27.81
N VAL A 11 6.46 7.13 -28.77
CA VAL A 11 7.74 6.42 -28.67
C VAL A 11 8.65 7.02 -27.58
N GLU A 12 8.76 8.36 -27.51
CA GLU A 12 9.55 9.04 -26.46
C GLU A 12 8.99 8.76 -25.06
N HIS A 13 7.66 8.74 -24.94
CA HIS A 13 6.98 8.43 -23.69
C HIS A 13 7.25 6.98 -23.24
N LEU A 14 7.24 6.01 -24.16
CA LEU A 14 7.59 4.62 -23.87
C LEU A 14 9.06 4.44 -23.47
N VAL A 15 9.97 5.18 -24.11
CA VAL A 15 11.41 5.17 -23.75
C VAL A 15 11.61 5.74 -22.35
N GLU A 16 10.92 6.83 -22.00
CA GLU A 16 10.96 7.41 -20.66
C GLU A 16 10.41 6.45 -19.61
N PHE A 17 9.26 5.80 -19.87
CA PHE A 17 8.70 4.77 -19.00
C PHE A 17 9.70 3.65 -18.71
N ARG A 18 10.30 3.06 -19.76
CA ARG A 18 11.30 2.00 -19.63
C ARG A 18 12.48 2.43 -18.75
N ARG A 19 13.03 3.63 -18.99
CA ARG A 19 14.17 4.16 -18.22
C ARG A 19 13.81 4.29 -16.73
N ARG A 20 12.63 4.82 -16.40
CA ARG A 20 12.17 5.00 -15.04
C ARG A 20 11.88 3.67 -14.35
N PHE A 21 11.25 2.75 -15.08
CA PHE A 21 10.99 1.41 -14.58
C PHE A 21 12.29 0.67 -14.22
N ILE A 22 13.29 0.70 -15.10
CA ILE A 22 14.61 0.12 -14.83
C ILE A 22 15.24 0.76 -13.57
N ALA A 23 15.16 2.07 -13.41
CA ALA A 23 15.69 2.77 -12.23
C ALA A 23 15.02 2.29 -10.93
N VAL A 24 13.69 2.09 -10.94
CA VAL A 24 12.93 1.55 -9.79
C VAL A 24 13.37 0.13 -9.47
N VAL A 25 13.48 -0.73 -10.49
CA VAL A 25 13.90 -2.13 -10.32
C VAL A 25 15.32 -2.22 -9.76
N LEU A 26 16.25 -1.43 -10.29
CA LEU A 26 17.62 -1.38 -9.77
C LEU A 26 17.67 -0.88 -8.32
N CYS A 27 16.92 0.16 -7.99
CA CYS A 27 16.81 0.65 -6.62
C CYS A 27 16.25 -0.42 -5.69
N PHE A 28 15.19 -1.13 -6.10
CA PHE A 28 14.61 -2.22 -5.34
C PHE A 28 15.63 -3.34 -5.07
N PHE A 29 16.35 -3.81 -6.09
CA PHE A 29 17.35 -4.86 -5.90
C PHE A 29 18.50 -4.42 -5.01
N LEU A 30 18.96 -3.17 -5.13
CA LEU A 30 19.99 -2.63 -4.26
C LEU A 30 19.54 -2.62 -2.80
N VAL A 31 18.34 -2.08 -2.54
CA VAL A 31 17.76 -2.05 -1.19
C VAL A 31 17.48 -3.47 -0.68
N PHE A 32 17.00 -4.38 -1.55
CA PHE A 32 16.78 -5.79 -1.21
C PHE A 32 18.07 -6.47 -0.72
N CYS A 33 19.18 -6.29 -1.43
CA CYS A 33 20.48 -6.84 -0.99
C CYS A 33 20.90 -6.30 0.37
N ILE A 34 20.67 -5.01 0.64
CA ILE A 34 20.98 -4.39 1.94
C ILE A 34 20.06 -4.95 3.04
N THR A 35 18.75 -4.99 2.80
CA THR A 35 17.76 -5.42 3.79
C THR A 35 17.84 -6.91 4.10
N LEU A 36 18.40 -7.72 3.19
CA LEU A 36 18.64 -9.14 3.44
C LEU A 36 19.56 -9.37 4.66
N PHE A 37 20.51 -8.49 4.90
CA PHE A 37 21.39 -8.57 6.09
C PHE A 37 20.64 -8.29 7.40
N PHE A 38 19.55 -7.53 7.36
CA PHE A 38 18.73 -7.18 8.51
C PHE A 38 17.50 -8.08 8.69
N ALA A 39 17.30 -9.07 7.80
CA ALA A 39 16.11 -9.93 7.81
C ALA A 39 15.94 -10.70 9.14
N GLY A 40 17.05 -11.11 9.77
CA GLY A 40 17.03 -11.78 11.09
C GLY A 40 16.51 -10.89 12.21
N GLU A 41 16.91 -9.62 12.25
CA GLU A 41 16.45 -8.63 13.23
C GLU A 41 14.96 -8.31 13.05
N ILE A 42 14.53 -8.19 11.79
CA ILE A 42 13.13 -7.97 11.44
C ILE A 42 12.28 -9.17 11.88
N TYR A 43 12.75 -10.39 11.62
CA TYR A 43 12.09 -11.62 12.09
C TYR A 43 11.94 -11.61 13.60
N ALA A 44 13.02 -11.36 14.34
CA ALA A 44 13.02 -11.31 15.79
C ALA A 44 12.04 -10.26 16.35
N TYR A 45 11.89 -9.11 15.65
CA TYR A 45 10.91 -8.11 16.01
C TYR A 45 9.47 -8.59 15.79
N LEU A 46 9.17 -9.19 14.64
CA LEU A 46 7.82 -9.64 14.28
C LEU A 46 7.33 -10.82 15.12
N THR A 47 8.25 -11.61 15.68
CA THR A 47 7.91 -12.78 16.49
C THR A 47 8.00 -12.55 18.01
N ARG A 48 8.24 -11.32 18.47
CA ARG A 48 8.36 -10.97 19.90
C ARG A 48 7.13 -11.32 20.74
N GLY A 49 5.95 -11.41 20.12
CA GLY A 49 4.70 -11.77 20.80
C GLY A 49 4.57 -13.26 21.16
N PHE A 50 5.49 -14.12 20.70
CA PHE A 50 5.47 -15.54 20.98
C PHE A 50 6.39 -15.89 22.15
N GLU A 51 5.87 -16.60 23.17
CA GLU A 51 6.65 -17.06 24.33
C GLU A 51 7.72 -18.08 23.95
N LYS A 52 7.48 -18.87 22.90
CA LYS A 52 8.40 -19.91 22.39
C LYS A 52 8.78 -19.62 20.94
N PRO A 53 10.01 -20.01 20.54
CA PRO A 53 10.39 -19.93 19.15
C PRO A 53 9.43 -20.69 18.24
N LEU A 54 9.09 -20.10 17.09
CA LEU A 54 8.24 -20.74 16.10
C LEU A 54 8.98 -21.92 15.45
N LEU A 55 8.22 -22.97 15.12
CA LEU A 55 8.79 -24.16 14.50
C LEU A 55 9.22 -23.87 13.05
N VAL A 56 10.36 -24.45 12.67
CA VAL A 56 10.87 -24.48 11.30
C VAL A 56 10.95 -25.93 10.86
N LEU A 57 10.36 -26.27 9.73
CA LEU A 57 10.28 -27.66 9.25
C LEU A 57 11.47 -28.04 8.34
N GLY A 58 12.12 -27.05 7.76
CA GLY A 58 13.27 -27.33 6.88
C GLY A 58 14.11 -26.11 6.57
N PRO A 59 15.31 -26.31 5.98
CA PRO A 59 16.21 -25.20 5.62
C PRO A 59 15.60 -24.21 4.62
N ASN A 60 14.73 -24.69 3.73
CA ASN A 60 14.03 -23.87 2.74
C ASN A 60 13.10 -22.84 3.40
N ASP A 61 12.51 -23.18 4.55
CA ASP A 61 11.63 -22.26 5.28
C ASP A 61 12.41 -21.03 5.75
N ILE A 62 13.65 -21.24 6.22
CA ILE A 62 14.53 -20.16 6.69
C ILE A 62 14.83 -19.22 5.52
N LEU A 63 15.25 -19.79 4.38
CA LEU A 63 15.55 -19.00 3.18
C LEU A 63 14.32 -18.22 2.70
N TRP A 64 13.14 -18.87 2.68
CA TRP A 64 11.88 -18.24 2.31
C TRP A 64 11.53 -17.05 3.20
N ILE A 65 11.70 -17.21 4.54
CA ILE A 65 11.49 -16.16 5.52
C ILE A 65 12.37 -14.96 5.24
N TYR A 66 13.68 -15.16 5.06
CA TYR A 66 14.64 -14.09 4.82
C TYR A 66 14.34 -13.33 3.53
N ILE A 67 14.06 -14.05 2.44
CA ILE A 67 13.73 -13.44 1.14
C ILE A 67 12.45 -12.60 1.24
N ASN A 68 11.40 -13.11 1.87
CA ASN A 68 10.13 -12.38 1.95
C ASN A 68 10.22 -11.14 2.85
N LEU A 69 10.89 -11.24 4.00
CA LEU A 69 11.12 -10.08 4.87
C LEU A 69 11.99 -9.02 4.20
N ALA A 70 13.07 -9.43 3.56
CA ALA A 70 13.91 -8.52 2.80
C ALA A 70 13.15 -7.85 1.65
N SER A 71 12.29 -8.61 0.94
CA SER A 71 11.44 -8.08 -0.13
C SER A 71 10.43 -7.04 0.38
N LEU A 72 9.76 -7.31 1.51
CA LEU A 72 8.83 -6.37 2.13
C LEU A 72 9.52 -5.06 2.51
N MET A 73 10.67 -5.15 3.16
CA MET A 73 11.43 -3.97 3.57
C MET A 73 11.98 -3.21 2.36
N ALA A 74 12.48 -3.93 1.35
CA ALA A 74 12.94 -3.33 0.11
C ALA A 74 11.80 -2.59 -0.60
N PHE A 75 10.62 -3.19 -0.68
CA PHE A 75 9.44 -2.56 -1.27
C PHE A 75 9.07 -1.29 -0.49
N THR A 76 8.99 -1.37 0.84
CA THR A 76 8.64 -0.25 1.72
C THR A 76 9.60 0.94 1.54
N VAL A 77 10.91 0.68 1.57
CA VAL A 77 11.94 1.72 1.43
C VAL A 77 12.00 2.29 0.01
N THR A 78 11.75 1.46 -1.01
CA THR A 78 11.75 1.89 -2.41
C THR A 78 10.48 2.63 -2.80
N LEU A 79 9.39 2.53 -2.04
CA LEU A 79 8.09 3.12 -2.35
C LEU A 79 8.14 4.65 -2.61
N PRO A 80 8.81 5.48 -1.78
CA PRO A 80 8.92 6.92 -2.05
C PRO A 80 9.63 7.21 -3.37
N PHE A 81 10.69 6.44 -3.67
CA PHE A 81 11.41 6.57 -4.95
C PHE A 81 10.55 6.14 -6.13
N THR A 82 9.80 5.05 -5.99
CA THR A 82 8.83 4.59 -7.00
C THR A 82 7.78 5.66 -7.27
N THR A 83 7.20 6.21 -6.20
CA THR A 83 6.23 7.30 -6.29
C THR A 83 6.85 8.52 -7.00
N TYR A 84 8.07 8.91 -6.64
CA TYR A 84 8.79 9.98 -7.33
C TYR A 84 8.97 9.71 -8.83
N GLN A 85 9.33 8.49 -9.24
CA GLN A 85 9.50 8.13 -10.64
C GLN A 85 8.17 8.13 -11.39
N ILE A 86 7.08 7.66 -10.79
CA ILE A 86 5.74 7.73 -11.36
C ILE A 86 5.34 9.20 -11.59
N TRP A 87 5.60 10.05 -10.60
CA TRP A 87 5.29 11.48 -10.71
C TRP A 87 6.09 12.20 -11.80
N GLN A 88 7.35 11.91 -11.91
CA GLN A 88 8.19 12.45 -12.97
C GLN A 88 7.72 12.03 -14.37
N PHE A 89 7.17 10.79 -14.47
CA PHE A 89 6.58 10.28 -15.70
C PHE A 89 5.27 11.00 -16.06
N VAL A 90 4.45 11.32 -15.06
CA VAL A 90 3.15 12.00 -15.28
C VAL A 90 3.33 13.52 -15.47
N LYS A 91 4.41 14.10 -14.95
CA LYS A 91 4.68 15.56 -14.95
C LYS A 91 4.57 16.24 -16.31
N PRO A 92 5.03 15.69 -17.44
CA PRO A 92 4.92 16.34 -18.74
C PRO A 92 3.47 16.64 -19.16
N GLY A 93 2.50 15.84 -18.69
CA GLY A 93 1.07 16.03 -18.95
C GLY A 93 0.36 17.00 -17.99
N LEU A 94 1.07 17.61 -17.03
CA LEU A 94 0.48 18.44 -15.98
C LEU A 94 0.82 19.93 -16.17
N ARG A 95 -0.06 20.81 -15.67
CA ARG A 95 0.18 22.26 -15.63
C ARG A 95 1.19 22.60 -14.54
N ASP A 96 2.00 23.65 -14.74
CA ASP A 96 3.08 24.05 -13.82
C ASP A 96 2.64 24.24 -12.36
N ASN A 97 1.42 24.69 -12.13
CA ASN A 97 0.86 24.86 -10.78
C ASN A 97 0.50 23.52 -10.11
N GLU A 98 0.24 22.48 -10.88
CA GLU A 98 -0.09 21.14 -10.41
C GLU A 98 1.18 20.35 -10.09
N ALA A 99 2.25 20.60 -10.86
CA ALA A 99 3.55 19.97 -10.68
C ALA A 99 4.19 20.24 -9.30
N ARG A 100 3.95 21.39 -8.69
CA ARG A 100 4.47 21.71 -7.34
C ARG A 100 3.77 20.95 -6.22
N ALA A 101 2.49 20.63 -6.38
CA ALA A 101 1.74 19.87 -5.39
C ALA A 101 2.21 18.41 -5.28
N ILE A 102 2.86 17.91 -6.33
CA ILE A 102 3.33 16.52 -6.44
C ILE A 102 4.31 16.15 -5.32
N PHE A 103 5.24 17.03 -4.98
CA PHE A 103 6.26 16.74 -3.97
C PHE A 103 5.68 16.44 -2.57
N ALA A 104 4.48 16.94 -2.27
CA ALA A 104 3.80 16.65 -1.02
C ALA A 104 3.21 15.23 -0.98
N TYR A 105 2.91 14.64 -2.14
CA TYR A 105 2.33 13.28 -2.19
C TYR A 105 3.40 12.19 -1.98
N ILE A 106 4.68 12.43 -2.31
CA ILE A 106 5.76 11.46 -2.11
C ILE A 106 5.90 11.04 -0.64
N PRO A 107 6.10 11.96 0.32
CA PRO A 107 6.15 11.58 1.72
C PRO A 107 4.79 11.07 2.23
N ALA A 108 3.67 11.57 1.70
CA ALA A 108 2.34 11.09 2.07
C ALA A 108 2.14 9.61 1.73
N THR A 109 2.57 9.17 0.54
CA THR A 109 2.57 7.77 0.14
C THR A 109 3.36 6.91 1.13
N PHE A 110 4.60 7.29 1.44
CA PHE A 110 5.41 6.54 2.40
C PHE A 110 4.74 6.43 3.78
N VAL A 111 4.21 7.55 4.29
CA VAL A 111 3.53 7.58 5.59
C VAL A 111 2.27 6.72 5.57
N CYS A 112 1.44 6.80 4.53
CA CYS A 112 0.24 5.99 4.40
C CYS A 112 0.57 4.50 4.31
N PHE A 113 1.59 4.12 3.55
CA PHE A 113 2.02 2.73 3.46
C PHE A 113 2.49 2.18 4.81
N VAL A 114 3.37 2.91 5.51
CA VAL A 114 3.87 2.52 6.84
C VAL A 114 2.71 2.46 7.86
N LEU A 115 1.78 3.40 7.82
CA LEU A 115 0.57 3.35 8.66
C LEU A 115 -0.29 2.12 8.34
N GLY A 116 -0.42 1.75 7.08
CA GLY A 116 -1.13 0.54 6.66
C GLY A 116 -0.45 -0.74 7.14
N LEU A 117 0.89 -0.83 7.03
CA LEU A 117 1.66 -1.93 7.61
C LEU A 117 1.50 -2.01 9.13
N ALA A 118 1.63 -0.88 9.83
CA ALA A 118 1.47 -0.82 11.28
C ALA A 118 0.05 -1.22 11.70
N PHE A 119 -0.97 -0.72 11.01
CA PHE A 119 -2.35 -1.07 11.29
C PHE A 119 -2.61 -2.56 11.06
N GLY A 120 -2.12 -3.12 9.94
CA GLY A 120 -2.20 -4.55 9.65
C GLY A 120 -1.52 -5.42 10.72
N TYR A 121 -0.32 -5.02 11.14
CA TYR A 121 0.48 -5.76 12.11
C TYR A 121 -0.09 -5.69 13.54
N TYR A 122 -0.44 -4.49 14.02
CA TYR A 122 -0.84 -4.30 15.42
C TYR A 122 -2.33 -4.56 15.69
N PHE A 123 -3.20 -4.40 14.70
CA PHE A 123 -4.64 -4.50 14.89
C PHE A 123 -5.27 -5.68 14.13
N VAL A 124 -5.04 -5.77 12.82
CA VAL A 124 -5.76 -6.73 11.98
C VAL A 124 -5.23 -8.15 12.18
N SER A 125 -3.92 -8.35 12.03
CA SER A 125 -3.33 -9.69 12.12
C SER A 125 -3.53 -10.36 13.49
N PRO A 126 -3.36 -9.68 14.65
CA PRO A 126 -3.63 -10.30 15.95
C PRO A 126 -5.10 -10.66 16.12
N SER A 127 -6.04 -9.80 15.67
CA SER A 127 -7.47 -10.06 15.79
C SER A 127 -7.89 -11.30 15.00
N ILE A 128 -7.41 -11.44 13.76
CA ILE A 128 -7.70 -12.59 12.92
C ILE A 128 -7.05 -13.86 13.51
N LEU A 129 -5.78 -13.77 13.94
CA LEU A 129 -5.07 -14.90 14.54
C LEU A 129 -5.78 -15.41 15.79
N GLU A 130 -6.24 -14.52 16.66
CA GLU A 130 -6.99 -14.88 17.86
C GLU A 130 -8.29 -15.63 17.53
N VAL A 131 -9.05 -15.17 16.54
CA VAL A 131 -10.27 -15.84 16.07
C VAL A 131 -9.95 -17.24 15.54
N LEU A 132 -8.91 -17.38 14.69
CA LEU A 132 -8.52 -18.66 14.11
C LEU A 132 -8.07 -19.66 15.20
N LEU A 133 -7.30 -19.22 16.20
CA LEU A 133 -6.87 -20.08 17.29
C LEU A 133 -8.03 -20.52 18.17
N LYS A 134 -8.99 -19.63 18.47
CA LYS A 134 -10.21 -19.96 19.21
C LYS A 134 -11.09 -20.99 18.49
N LEU A 135 -11.18 -20.92 17.15
CA LEU A 135 -11.91 -21.92 16.36
C LEU A 135 -11.28 -23.31 16.45
N GLY A 136 -9.96 -23.39 16.65
CA GLY A 136 -9.23 -24.66 16.82
C GLY A 136 -9.17 -25.17 18.25
N GLU A 137 -9.57 -24.38 19.23
CA GLU A 137 -9.43 -24.68 20.66
C GLU A 137 -10.30 -25.89 21.03
N GLY A 138 -9.66 -26.85 21.71
CA GLY A 138 -10.32 -28.10 22.09
C GLY A 138 -10.47 -29.15 21.00
N LEU A 139 -10.24 -28.82 19.74
CA LEU A 139 -10.32 -29.75 18.61
C LEU A 139 -8.93 -30.15 18.07
N PHE A 140 -7.96 -29.23 18.12
CA PHE A 140 -6.64 -29.43 17.53
C PHE A 140 -5.52 -29.02 18.47
N ASN A 141 -4.39 -29.71 18.36
CA ASN A 141 -3.13 -29.29 18.99
C ASN A 141 -2.37 -28.40 18.00
N THR A 142 -2.65 -27.11 18.02
CA THR A 142 -2.12 -26.17 17.04
C THR A 142 -0.64 -25.86 17.29
N GLN A 143 0.22 -26.25 16.34
CA GLN A 143 1.61 -25.84 16.29
C GLN A 143 1.82 -24.88 15.13
N ILE A 144 2.21 -23.65 15.42
CA ILE A 144 2.42 -22.62 14.41
C ILE A 144 3.86 -22.68 13.93
N THR A 145 4.07 -22.87 12.62
CA THR A 145 5.39 -22.77 12.00
C THR A 145 5.72 -21.30 11.66
N ALA A 146 7.00 -20.97 11.68
CA ALA A 146 7.49 -19.64 11.35
C ALA A 146 7.06 -19.22 9.93
N GLN A 147 7.14 -20.14 8.96
CA GLN A 147 6.71 -19.88 7.59
C GLN A 147 5.22 -19.58 7.50
N ASN A 148 4.36 -20.40 8.12
CA ASN A 148 2.91 -20.18 8.05
C ASN A 148 2.49 -18.87 8.73
N TYR A 149 3.09 -18.55 9.89
CA TYR A 149 2.83 -17.29 10.59
C TYR A 149 3.22 -16.08 9.73
N LEU A 150 4.42 -16.09 9.14
CA LEU A 150 4.87 -14.99 8.30
C LEU A 150 4.09 -14.89 7.00
N THR A 151 3.73 -16.01 6.38
CA THR A 151 2.85 -16.02 5.20
C THR A 151 1.52 -15.35 5.55
N PHE A 152 0.88 -15.78 6.63
CA PHE A 152 -0.35 -15.18 7.13
C PHE A 152 -0.20 -13.68 7.38
N LEU A 153 0.85 -13.28 8.10
CA LEU A 153 1.14 -11.89 8.43
C LEU A 153 1.31 -11.04 7.18
N LEU A 154 2.12 -11.49 6.21
CA LEU A 154 2.38 -10.76 4.97
C LEU A 154 1.13 -10.68 4.08
N HIS A 155 0.37 -11.78 3.95
CA HIS A 155 -0.86 -11.81 3.17
C HIS A 155 -1.95 -10.90 3.75
N THR A 156 -1.94 -10.64 5.05
CA THR A 156 -2.89 -9.75 5.72
C THR A 156 -2.42 -8.30 5.68
N THR A 157 -1.13 -8.04 5.98
CA THR A 157 -0.63 -6.67 6.18
C THR A 157 -0.27 -5.96 4.87
N VAL A 158 0.35 -6.66 3.91
CA VAL A 158 0.85 -6.02 2.68
C VAL A 158 -0.27 -5.49 1.78
N PRO A 159 -1.33 -6.28 1.46
CA PRO A 159 -2.43 -5.76 0.68
C PRO A 159 -3.15 -4.60 1.37
N LEU A 160 -3.29 -4.68 2.71
CA LEU A 160 -3.88 -3.60 3.50
C LEU A 160 -3.03 -2.32 3.41
N ALA A 161 -1.71 -2.43 3.51
CA ALA A 161 -0.80 -1.29 3.34
C ALA A 161 -0.93 -0.63 1.96
N VAL A 162 -1.09 -1.44 0.90
CA VAL A 162 -1.36 -0.94 -0.46
C VAL A 162 -2.71 -0.22 -0.52
N LEU A 163 -3.74 -0.73 0.16
CA LEU A 163 -5.06 -0.07 0.22
C LEU A 163 -5.02 1.25 1.01
N PHE A 164 -4.09 1.41 1.94
CA PHE A 164 -3.84 2.68 2.63
C PHE A 164 -3.28 3.77 1.71
N GLU A 165 -2.79 3.43 0.52
CA GLU A 165 -2.44 4.41 -0.51
C GLU A 165 -3.66 5.07 -1.18
N PHE A 166 -4.85 4.47 -1.05
CA PHE A 166 -6.06 4.94 -1.71
C PHE A 166 -6.38 6.42 -1.43
N PRO A 167 -6.28 6.96 -0.19
CA PRO A 167 -6.48 8.38 0.08
C PRO A 167 -5.51 9.29 -0.67
N VAL A 168 -4.26 8.87 -0.83
CA VAL A 168 -3.23 9.64 -1.55
C VAL A 168 -3.52 9.65 -3.04
N VAL A 169 -3.83 8.49 -3.62
CA VAL A 169 -4.19 8.35 -5.04
C VAL A 169 -5.43 9.18 -5.38
N VAL A 170 -6.49 9.09 -4.58
CA VAL A 170 -7.73 9.88 -4.77
C VAL A 170 -7.45 11.38 -4.66
N SER A 171 -6.68 11.79 -3.65
CA SER A 171 -6.29 13.19 -3.45
C SER A 171 -5.56 13.75 -4.64
N PHE A 172 -4.61 12.99 -5.18
CA PHE A 172 -3.87 13.35 -6.38
C PHE A 172 -4.78 13.45 -7.60
N LEU A 173 -5.55 12.40 -7.92
CA LEU A 173 -6.46 12.40 -9.08
C LEU A 173 -7.47 13.56 -9.01
N THR A 174 -7.88 13.94 -7.78
CA THR A 174 -8.71 15.11 -7.57
C THR A 174 -7.94 16.41 -7.85
N SER A 175 -6.68 16.50 -7.45
CA SER A 175 -5.86 17.71 -7.62
C SER A 175 -5.63 18.03 -9.10
N ILE A 176 -5.44 17.02 -9.94
CA ILE A 176 -5.28 17.17 -11.40
C ILE A 176 -6.63 17.29 -12.14
N GLY A 177 -7.76 17.03 -11.44
CA GLY A 177 -9.10 17.20 -12.00
C GLY A 177 -9.66 16.01 -12.77
N ILE A 178 -8.99 14.85 -12.73
CA ILE A 178 -9.49 13.60 -13.32
C ILE A 178 -10.67 13.07 -12.49
N LEU A 179 -10.58 13.20 -11.17
CA LEU A 179 -11.57 12.69 -10.23
C LEU A 179 -12.30 13.84 -9.53
N THR A 180 -13.61 13.72 -9.38
CA THR A 180 -14.42 14.73 -8.69
C THR A 180 -15.08 14.14 -7.44
N PRO A 181 -15.28 14.92 -6.36
CA PRO A 181 -15.99 14.46 -5.17
C PRO A 181 -17.43 14.00 -5.48
N VAL A 182 -18.05 14.58 -6.50
CA VAL A 182 -19.40 14.19 -6.95
C VAL A 182 -19.41 12.77 -7.49
N PHE A 183 -18.39 12.41 -8.30
CA PHE A 183 -18.23 11.05 -8.80
C PHE A 183 -18.08 10.05 -7.64
N LEU A 184 -17.15 10.30 -6.71
CA LEU A 184 -16.93 9.45 -5.54
C LEU A 184 -18.22 9.29 -4.71
N THR A 185 -18.95 10.38 -4.46
CA THR A 185 -20.20 10.31 -3.69
C THR A 185 -21.29 9.51 -4.42
N ARG A 186 -21.39 9.66 -5.74
CA ARG A 186 -22.36 8.93 -6.58
C ARG A 186 -22.15 7.42 -6.56
N TYR A 187 -20.87 6.99 -6.63
CA TYR A 187 -20.49 5.58 -6.71
C TYR A 187 -20.18 4.95 -5.35
N ARG A 188 -20.47 5.65 -4.24
CA ARG A 188 -20.16 5.24 -2.86
C ARG A 188 -20.62 3.81 -2.53
N ARG A 189 -21.89 3.46 -2.88
CA ARG A 189 -22.44 2.13 -2.63
C ARG A 189 -21.67 1.01 -3.35
N TYR A 190 -21.23 1.26 -4.57
CA TYR A 190 -20.45 0.30 -5.35
C TYR A 190 -19.03 0.16 -4.79
N ALA A 191 -18.43 1.27 -4.36
CA ALA A 191 -17.13 1.25 -3.70
C ALA A 191 -17.18 0.41 -2.41
N TYR A 192 -18.18 0.56 -1.58
CA TYR A 192 -18.34 -0.25 -0.36
C TYR A 192 -18.49 -1.73 -0.68
N PHE A 193 -19.26 -2.08 -1.71
CA PHE A 193 -19.38 -3.46 -2.16
C PHE A 193 -18.03 -4.03 -2.61
N VAL A 194 -17.28 -3.29 -3.41
CA VAL A 194 -15.94 -3.71 -3.86
C VAL A 194 -14.99 -3.87 -2.68
N LEU A 195 -15.01 -2.94 -1.71
CA LEU A 195 -14.17 -3.03 -0.51
C LEU A 195 -14.55 -4.23 0.37
N LEU A 196 -15.83 -4.56 0.48
CA LEU A 196 -16.29 -5.78 1.15
C LEU A 196 -15.74 -7.03 0.44
N VAL A 197 -15.86 -7.10 -0.89
CA VAL A 197 -15.32 -8.24 -1.67
C VAL A 197 -13.80 -8.35 -1.51
N LEU A 198 -13.09 -7.22 -1.51
CA LEU A 198 -11.65 -7.20 -1.24
C LEU A 198 -11.32 -7.69 0.17
N ALA A 199 -12.09 -7.30 1.20
CA ALA A 199 -11.92 -7.79 2.55
C ALA A 199 -12.03 -9.32 2.61
N VAL A 200 -13.10 -9.90 2.03
CA VAL A 200 -13.31 -11.36 1.96
C VAL A 200 -12.18 -12.11 1.24
N ILE A 201 -11.59 -11.50 0.20
CA ILE A 201 -10.44 -12.11 -0.51
C ILE A 201 -9.16 -12.08 0.34
N LEU A 202 -8.99 -11.07 1.19
CA LEU A 202 -7.79 -10.84 1.99
C LEU A 202 -7.81 -11.59 3.33
N THR A 203 -8.98 -11.95 3.83
CA THR A 203 -9.15 -12.67 5.10
C THR A 203 -9.44 -14.16 4.86
N PRO A 204 -9.06 -15.06 5.78
CA PRO A 204 -9.62 -16.40 5.80
C PRO A 204 -11.14 -16.29 5.95
N ALA A 205 -11.90 -17.00 5.12
CA ALA A 205 -13.36 -16.89 4.97
C ALA A 205 -14.13 -17.13 6.28
N ASP A 206 -14.12 -16.13 7.18
CA ASP A 206 -14.94 -16.09 8.38
C ASP A 206 -15.61 -14.71 8.50
N PHE A 207 -16.90 -14.73 8.84
CA PHE A 207 -17.74 -13.53 8.87
C PHE A 207 -17.23 -12.41 9.81
N ILE A 208 -16.60 -12.79 10.93
CA ILE A 208 -16.10 -11.82 11.93
C ILE A 208 -14.88 -11.08 11.39
N SER A 209 -13.91 -11.80 10.82
CA SER A 209 -12.70 -11.21 10.21
C SER A 209 -13.03 -10.36 8.99
N ASP A 210 -13.98 -10.79 8.16
CA ASP A 210 -14.46 -10.05 7.00
C ASP A 210 -15.03 -8.68 7.40
N LEU A 211 -15.89 -8.64 8.43
CA LEU A 211 -16.44 -7.40 8.95
C LEU A 211 -15.36 -6.52 9.60
N ALA A 212 -14.48 -7.11 10.41
CA ALA A 212 -13.39 -6.40 11.06
C ALA A 212 -12.44 -5.74 10.05
N MET A 213 -12.21 -6.40 8.90
CA MET A 213 -11.39 -5.87 7.81
C MET A 213 -12.13 -4.83 6.96
N THR A 214 -13.43 -5.02 6.73
CA THR A 214 -14.25 -4.11 5.93
C THR A 214 -14.40 -2.73 6.55
N ALA A 215 -14.56 -2.65 7.87
CA ALA A 215 -14.77 -1.39 8.58
C ALA A 215 -13.64 -0.37 8.35
N PRO A 216 -12.35 -0.69 8.56
CA PRO A 216 -11.25 0.23 8.26
C PRO A 216 -11.14 0.57 6.77
N LEU A 217 -11.46 -0.34 5.85
CA LEU A 217 -11.44 -0.04 4.43
C LEU A 217 -12.52 0.97 4.02
N ILE A 218 -13.72 0.88 4.59
CA ILE A 218 -14.77 1.87 4.40
C ILE A 218 -14.33 3.22 5.00
N LEU A 219 -13.70 3.23 6.16
CA LEU A 219 -13.16 4.44 6.78
C LEU A 219 -12.13 5.11 5.88
N LEU A 220 -11.21 4.34 5.28
CA LEU A 220 -10.22 4.85 4.31
C LEU A 220 -10.90 5.50 3.10
N TYR A 221 -11.98 4.90 2.59
CA TYR A 221 -12.76 5.49 1.51
C TYR A 221 -13.38 6.83 1.91
N GLU A 222 -13.98 6.92 3.11
CA GLU A 222 -14.60 8.15 3.61
C GLU A 222 -13.57 9.26 3.87
N VAL A 223 -12.39 8.90 4.37
CA VAL A 223 -11.25 9.82 4.49
C VAL A 223 -10.85 10.34 3.11
N SER A 224 -10.74 9.45 2.12
CA SER A 224 -10.41 9.81 0.74
C SER A 224 -11.45 10.76 0.13
N LEU A 225 -12.73 10.49 0.34
CA LEU A 225 -13.83 11.35 -0.10
C LEU A 225 -13.76 12.73 0.55
N THR A 226 -13.46 12.78 1.83
CA THR A 226 -13.33 14.03 2.59
C THR A 226 -12.15 14.87 2.11
N LEU A 227 -11.00 14.23 1.91
CA LEU A 227 -9.80 14.87 1.32
C LEU A 227 -10.08 15.41 -0.09
N SER A 228 -10.75 14.61 -0.94
CA SER A 228 -11.16 15.04 -2.27
C SER A 228 -12.04 16.28 -2.25
N LYS A 229 -13.04 16.34 -1.33
CA LYS A 229 -13.90 17.53 -1.14
C LYS A 229 -13.10 18.76 -0.74
N LEU A 230 -12.14 18.61 0.17
CA LEU A 230 -11.29 19.71 0.65
C LEU A 230 -10.39 20.25 -0.48
N ILE A 231 -9.75 19.37 -1.24
CA ILE A 231 -8.87 19.73 -2.37
C ILE A 231 -9.69 20.44 -3.46
N TYR A 232 -10.84 19.87 -3.81
CA TYR A 232 -11.72 20.43 -4.84
C TYR A 232 -12.23 21.84 -4.45
N LYS A 233 -12.64 22.04 -3.19
CA LYS A 233 -13.07 23.34 -2.68
C LYS A 233 -11.95 24.38 -2.71
N ARG A 234 -10.72 23.97 -2.35
CA ARG A 234 -9.53 24.87 -2.44
C ARG A 234 -9.22 25.24 -3.89
N LYS A 235 -9.35 24.29 -4.83
CA LYS A 235 -9.13 24.54 -6.26
C LYS A 235 -10.16 25.55 -6.81
N GLN A 236 -11.44 25.40 -6.47
CA GLN A 236 -12.51 26.32 -6.89
C GLN A 236 -12.33 27.75 -6.35
N ARG A 237 -11.90 27.92 -5.09
CA ARG A 237 -11.61 29.26 -4.53
C ARG A 237 -10.53 29.98 -5.31
N LYS A 238 -9.42 29.29 -5.63
CA LYS A 238 -8.33 29.88 -6.43
C LYS A 238 -8.74 30.29 -7.85
N TYR A 239 -9.81 29.73 -8.40
CA TYR A 239 -10.35 30.13 -9.72
C TYR A 239 -11.32 31.32 -9.63
N LYS A 240 -11.95 31.54 -8.46
CA LYS A 240 -12.84 32.71 -8.24
C LYS A 240 -12.09 33.98 -7.89
N ASP A 241 -10.88 33.85 -7.35
CA ASP A 241 -10.02 34.98 -6.92
C ASP A 241 -9.05 35.43 -8.03
N LYS A 242 -9.14 34.88 -9.24
CA LYS A 242 -8.47 35.29 -10.48
C LYS A 242 -9.44 35.83 -11.48
#